data_316efc30152f40455446bddaba1fbd08
#
_entry.id   316efc30152f40455446bddaba1fbd08
#
_cell.length_a   1.000
_cell.length_b   1.000
_cell.length_c   1.000
_cell.angle_alpha   90.00
_cell.angle_beta   90.00
_cell.angle_gamma   90.00
#
_symmetry.space_group_name_H-M   'P 1'
#
loop_
_entity.id
_entity.type
_entity.pdbx_description
1 polymer ?
#
loop_
_entity_poly.entity_id
_entity_poly.type
_entity_poly.pdbx_seq_one_letter_code
_entity_poly.pdbx_strand_id
1 'polypeptide(L)'
;MRSDPVPAQAGVADVPGAARLHSEQLPGSFLACLGPGFLRVLYRRIVLDDSSTLQVVHSDDRLLGFVAGTDDTGRLMRLFVRRDAPHAVLAGAPGLLRHPVRAWETLRYEPRSDDLEGLPDAELLALAVDPAARRQGLGMRLIHGLQEYARARRLPGLRVTVAADNAAAIAAYERAGFRSAARLEVHRGRASEVLVWS
;
A
#
# COMPACT_ATOMS: atom_id res chain seq x y z
N MET A 1 31.97 5.20 5.28
CA MET A 1 30.78 6.07 5.14
C MET A 1 29.69 5.16 4.57
N ARG A 2 28.72 4.70 5.38
CA ARG A 2 27.60 3.89 4.85
C ARG A 2 26.72 4.86 4.08
N SER A 3 26.55 4.63 2.80
CA SER A 3 25.61 5.41 1.99
C SER A 3 24.22 5.26 2.59
N ASP A 4 23.53 6.37 2.78
CA ASP A 4 22.16 6.37 3.24
C ASP A 4 21.30 5.55 2.27
N PRO A 5 20.53 4.54 2.73
CA PRO A 5 19.78 3.67 1.85
C PRO A 5 18.68 4.47 1.13
N VAL A 6 18.75 4.48 -0.20
CA VAL A 6 17.84 5.21 -1.10
C VAL A 6 16.77 4.25 -1.62
N PRO A 7 15.50 4.68 -1.72
CA PRO A 7 14.45 3.90 -2.37
C PRO A 7 14.83 3.57 -3.81
N ALA A 8 14.70 2.31 -4.19
CA ALA A 8 14.92 1.82 -5.54
C ALA A 8 13.68 1.10 -6.06
N GLN A 9 13.49 1.11 -7.38
CA GLN A 9 12.40 0.33 -8.01
C GLN A 9 12.62 -1.16 -7.74
N ALA A 10 11.59 -1.80 -7.21
CA ALA A 10 11.62 -3.22 -6.89
C ALA A 10 11.54 -4.11 -8.13
N GLY A 11 12.23 -5.24 -8.08
CA GLY A 11 12.03 -6.35 -8.99
C GLY A 11 11.15 -7.46 -8.40
N VAL A 12 10.90 -8.50 -9.23
CA VAL A 12 10.12 -9.68 -8.78
C VAL A 12 10.79 -10.39 -7.61
N ALA A 13 12.11 -10.31 -7.49
CA ALA A 13 12.89 -10.87 -6.38
C ALA A 13 12.55 -10.25 -5.02
N ASP A 14 12.09 -8.99 -4.98
CA ASP A 14 11.73 -8.26 -3.76
C ASP A 14 10.35 -8.60 -3.23
N VAL A 15 9.49 -9.17 -4.09
CA VAL A 15 8.08 -9.45 -3.78
C VAL A 15 7.90 -10.29 -2.50
N PRO A 16 8.66 -11.38 -2.27
CA PRO A 16 8.53 -12.15 -1.03
C PRO A 16 8.85 -11.33 0.23
N GLY A 17 9.88 -10.47 0.14
CA GLY A 17 10.28 -9.57 1.23
C GLY A 17 9.22 -8.53 1.55
N ALA A 18 8.66 -7.87 0.53
CA ALA A 18 7.58 -6.89 0.68
C ALA A 18 6.32 -7.54 1.26
N ALA A 19 5.91 -8.71 0.75
CA ALA A 19 4.75 -9.44 1.25
C ALA A 19 4.90 -9.85 2.73
N ARG A 20 6.09 -10.31 3.12
CA ARG A 20 6.42 -10.63 4.51
C ARG A 20 6.33 -9.39 5.39
N LEU A 21 7.01 -8.31 5.01
CA LEU A 21 7.03 -7.07 5.77
C LEU A 21 5.62 -6.45 5.91
N HIS A 22 4.80 -6.52 4.86
CA HIS A 22 3.39 -6.13 4.93
C HIS A 22 2.63 -6.94 6.00
N SER A 23 2.73 -8.26 5.95
CA SER A 23 2.02 -9.14 6.90
C SER A 23 2.42 -8.87 8.35
N GLU A 24 3.72 -8.60 8.58
CA GLU A 24 4.27 -8.36 9.92
C GLU A 24 3.95 -6.96 10.45
N GLN A 25 3.99 -5.93 9.59
CA GLN A 25 3.94 -4.54 10.03
C GLN A 25 2.57 -3.88 9.87
N LEU A 26 1.68 -4.47 9.06
CA LEU A 26 0.32 -4.00 8.80
C LEU A 26 -0.74 -5.08 9.13
N PRO A 27 -0.67 -5.73 10.32
CA PRO A 27 -1.54 -6.87 10.65
C PRO A 27 -3.03 -6.49 10.73
N GLY A 28 -3.32 -5.20 10.90
CA GLY A 28 -4.68 -4.66 10.89
C GLY A 28 -5.24 -4.40 9.50
N SER A 29 -4.40 -4.46 8.45
CA SER A 29 -4.88 -4.28 7.09
C SER A 29 -5.67 -5.49 6.61
N PHE A 30 -6.69 -5.22 5.79
CA PHE A 30 -7.44 -6.32 5.17
C PHE A 30 -6.54 -7.25 4.36
N LEU A 31 -5.64 -6.69 3.57
CA LEU A 31 -4.75 -7.48 2.71
C LEU A 31 -3.87 -8.45 3.51
N ALA A 32 -3.46 -8.07 4.72
CA ALA A 32 -2.71 -8.96 5.61
C ALA A 32 -3.54 -10.16 6.07
N CYS A 33 -4.86 -9.99 6.25
CA CYS A 33 -5.76 -11.10 6.62
C CYS A 33 -5.84 -12.18 5.53
N LEU A 34 -5.63 -11.83 4.26
CA LEU A 34 -5.59 -12.78 3.14
C LEU A 34 -4.30 -13.60 3.10
N GLY A 35 -3.32 -13.22 3.89
CA GLY A 35 -2.08 -13.94 4.10
C GLY A 35 -0.97 -13.63 3.09
N PRO A 36 0.25 -14.08 3.39
CA PRO A 36 1.44 -13.73 2.60
C PRO A 36 1.41 -14.31 1.17
N GLY A 37 0.69 -15.40 0.94
CA GLY A 37 0.50 -15.95 -0.40
C GLY A 37 -0.26 -14.99 -1.32
N PHE A 38 -1.38 -14.46 -0.85
CA PHE A 38 -2.16 -13.45 -1.58
C PHE A 38 -1.33 -12.19 -1.83
N LEU A 39 -0.63 -11.69 -0.81
CA LEU A 39 0.21 -10.50 -0.93
C LEU A 39 1.32 -10.65 -1.97
N ARG A 40 1.92 -11.85 -2.09
CA ARG A 40 2.89 -12.13 -3.16
C ARG A 40 2.29 -11.99 -4.55
N VAL A 41 1.07 -12.49 -4.75
CA VAL A 41 0.37 -12.34 -6.05
C VAL A 41 0.08 -10.88 -6.34
N LEU A 42 -0.41 -10.13 -5.35
CA LEU A 42 -0.69 -8.70 -5.48
C LEU A 42 0.57 -7.87 -5.78
N TYR A 43 1.63 -8.03 -4.98
CA TYR A 43 2.87 -7.29 -5.20
C TYR A 43 3.57 -7.66 -6.50
N ARG A 44 3.48 -8.93 -6.91
CA ARG A 44 3.95 -9.34 -8.23
C ARG A 44 3.20 -8.61 -9.34
N ARG A 45 1.86 -8.44 -9.20
CA ARG A 45 1.07 -7.65 -10.15
C ARG A 45 1.53 -6.19 -10.18
N ILE A 46 1.72 -5.57 -9.02
CA ILE A 46 2.19 -4.17 -8.92
C ILE A 46 3.56 -3.99 -9.60
N VAL A 47 4.50 -4.92 -9.41
CA VAL A 47 5.82 -4.87 -10.05
C VAL A 47 5.76 -5.03 -11.58
N LEU A 48 4.78 -5.79 -12.08
CA LEU A 48 4.62 -6.09 -13.51
C LEU A 48 3.67 -5.13 -14.24
N ASP A 49 3.06 -4.17 -13.53
CA ASP A 49 2.15 -3.20 -14.13
C ASP A 49 2.82 -1.83 -14.29
N ASP A 50 2.89 -1.34 -15.52
CA ASP A 50 3.55 -0.07 -15.87
C ASP A 50 2.89 1.17 -15.23
N SER A 51 1.64 1.05 -14.74
CA SER A 51 0.93 2.12 -14.03
C SER A 51 1.01 1.97 -12.52
N SER A 52 1.91 1.12 -12.03
CA SER A 52 2.09 0.88 -10.61
C SER A 52 3.58 0.86 -10.28
N THR A 53 3.90 1.07 -9.01
CA THR A 53 5.28 1.05 -8.53
C THR A 53 5.37 0.35 -7.19
N LEU A 54 6.41 -0.44 -7.03
CA LEU A 54 6.89 -0.91 -5.74
C LEU A 54 8.32 -0.39 -5.58
N GLN A 55 8.55 0.44 -4.58
CA GLN A 55 9.89 0.90 -4.25
C GLN A 55 10.33 0.27 -2.93
N VAL A 56 11.58 -0.11 -2.85
CA VAL A 56 12.16 -0.82 -1.71
C VAL A 56 13.44 -0.15 -1.24
N VAL A 57 13.72 -0.33 0.03
CA VAL A 57 14.99 0.04 0.65
C VAL A 57 15.62 -1.21 1.23
N HIS A 58 16.86 -1.46 0.83
CA HIS A 58 17.66 -2.56 1.36
C HIS A 58 18.84 -2.06 2.19
N SER A 59 19.28 -2.90 3.12
CA SER A 59 20.64 -2.86 3.68
C SER A 59 21.20 -4.25 3.56
N ASP A 60 22.31 -4.36 2.88
CA ASP A 60 22.85 -5.66 2.44
C ASP A 60 21.75 -6.48 1.74
N ASP A 61 21.52 -7.72 2.11
CA ASP A 61 20.47 -8.60 1.53
C ASP A 61 19.10 -8.46 2.21
N ARG A 62 18.93 -7.53 3.15
CA ARG A 62 17.69 -7.39 3.93
C ARG A 62 16.84 -6.22 3.44
N LEU A 63 15.59 -6.49 3.13
CA LEU A 63 14.59 -5.46 2.84
C LEU A 63 14.19 -4.76 4.16
N LEU A 64 14.47 -3.46 4.25
CA LEU A 64 14.21 -2.61 5.42
C LEU A 64 12.88 -1.87 5.35
N GLY A 65 12.36 -1.65 4.15
CA GLY A 65 11.09 -0.96 3.95
C GLY A 65 10.66 -0.97 2.51
N PHE A 66 9.38 -0.69 2.29
CA PHE A 66 8.80 -0.54 0.96
C PHE A 66 7.68 0.48 0.96
N VAL A 67 7.39 1.02 -0.22
CA VAL A 67 6.16 1.72 -0.56
C VAL A 67 5.61 1.17 -1.87
N ALA A 68 4.30 0.96 -1.90
CA ALA A 68 3.56 0.56 -3.10
C ALA A 68 2.59 1.67 -3.50
N GLY A 69 2.52 1.98 -4.77
CA GLY A 69 1.60 2.96 -5.33
C GLY A 69 1.12 2.58 -6.73
N THR A 70 0.07 3.24 -7.16
CA THR A 70 -0.50 3.08 -8.51
C THR A 70 -1.04 4.41 -9.01
N ASP A 71 -1.09 4.57 -10.34
CA ASP A 71 -1.67 5.75 -10.99
C ASP A 71 -3.22 5.72 -10.94
N ASP A 72 -3.80 4.52 -10.90
CA ASP A 72 -5.25 4.27 -10.92
C ASP A 72 -5.55 2.95 -10.19
N THR A 73 -6.10 3.08 -8.98
CA THR A 73 -6.48 1.93 -8.14
C THR A 73 -7.55 1.07 -8.80
N GLY A 74 -8.54 1.70 -9.46
CA GLY A 74 -9.61 0.97 -10.13
C GLY A 74 -9.09 0.13 -11.31
N ARG A 75 -8.17 0.69 -12.10
CA ARG A 75 -7.51 -0.04 -13.19
C ARG A 75 -6.68 -1.21 -12.66
N LEU A 76 -5.88 -0.98 -11.62
CA LEU A 76 -5.07 -2.03 -10.98
C LEU A 76 -5.95 -3.17 -10.49
N MET A 77 -7.06 -2.88 -9.81
CA MET A 77 -7.98 -3.89 -9.30
C MET A 77 -8.66 -4.68 -10.45
N ARG A 78 -9.13 -4.01 -11.49
CA ARG A 78 -9.70 -4.68 -12.68
C ARG A 78 -8.68 -5.62 -13.33
N LEU A 79 -7.43 -5.18 -13.46
CA LEU A 79 -6.35 -5.98 -14.04
C LEU A 79 -6.01 -7.19 -13.15
N PHE A 80 -5.90 -6.98 -11.85
CA PHE A 80 -5.66 -8.03 -10.86
C PHE A 80 -6.75 -9.10 -10.89
N VAL A 81 -8.03 -8.70 -10.85
CA VAL A 81 -9.16 -9.64 -10.92
C VAL A 81 -9.14 -10.45 -12.22
N ARG A 82 -8.88 -9.80 -13.36
CA ARG A 82 -8.89 -10.49 -14.66
C ARG A 82 -7.74 -11.48 -14.85
N ARG A 83 -6.56 -11.16 -14.32
CA ARG A 83 -5.34 -11.94 -14.62
C ARG A 83 -4.88 -12.84 -13.47
N ASP A 84 -5.12 -12.41 -12.23
CA ASP A 84 -4.50 -13.02 -11.07
C ASP A 84 -5.50 -13.64 -10.08
N ALA A 85 -6.82 -13.37 -10.22
CA ALA A 85 -7.82 -13.84 -9.26
C ALA A 85 -7.76 -15.34 -8.97
N PRO A 86 -7.62 -16.25 -9.94
CA PRO A 86 -7.55 -17.69 -9.65
C PRO A 86 -6.34 -18.03 -8.76
N HIS A 87 -5.17 -17.44 -9.06
CA HIS A 87 -3.95 -17.65 -8.29
C HIS A 87 -4.05 -16.99 -6.91
N ALA A 88 -4.66 -15.80 -6.84
CA ALA A 88 -4.84 -15.06 -5.59
C ALA A 88 -5.79 -15.78 -4.64
N VAL A 89 -6.91 -16.32 -5.15
CA VAL A 89 -7.87 -17.13 -4.36
C VAL A 89 -7.20 -18.38 -3.83
N LEU A 90 -6.49 -19.12 -4.68
CA LEU A 90 -5.78 -20.32 -4.25
C LEU A 90 -4.69 -20.02 -3.21
N ALA A 91 -3.90 -18.99 -3.44
CA ALA A 91 -2.84 -18.56 -2.53
C ALA A 91 -3.37 -17.93 -1.23
N GLY A 92 -4.54 -17.31 -1.26
CA GLY A 92 -5.22 -16.69 -0.12
C GLY A 92 -6.16 -17.65 0.65
N ALA A 93 -6.44 -18.84 0.12
CA ALA A 93 -7.37 -19.80 0.72
C ALA A 93 -7.13 -20.08 2.21
N PRO A 94 -5.89 -20.29 2.68
CA PRO A 94 -5.63 -20.50 4.11
C PRO A 94 -6.00 -19.28 4.98
N GLY A 95 -5.83 -18.06 4.47
CA GLY A 95 -6.22 -16.81 5.15
C GLY A 95 -7.74 -16.62 5.18
N LEU A 96 -8.39 -16.86 4.04
CA LEU A 96 -9.86 -16.81 3.90
C LEU A 96 -10.55 -17.82 4.84
N LEU A 97 -10.03 -19.04 4.95
CA LEU A 97 -10.56 -20.05 5.86
C LEU A 97 -10.40 -19.69 7.35
N ARG A 98 -9.34 -18.97 7.70
CA ARG A 98 -9.10 -18.50 9.07
C ARG A 98 -9.91 -17.26 9.43
N HIS A 99 -10.29 -16.42 8.47
CA HIS A 99 -10.97 -15.16 8.67
C HIS A 99 -12.14 -14.93 7.71
N PRO A 100 -13.12 -15.88 7.62
CA PRO A 100 -14.16 -15.84 6.60
C PRO A 100 -15.05 -14.59 6.69
N VAL A 101 -15.34 -14.13 7.90
CA VAL A 101 -16.19 -12.94 8.12
C VAL A 101 -15.49 -11.67 7.61
N ARG A 102 -14.20 -11.50 7.92
CA ARG A 102 -13.44 -10.32 7.46
C ARG A 102 -13.27 -10.31 5.95
N ALA A 103 -13.02 -11.46 5.36
CA ALA A 103 -12.91 -11.61 3.91
C ALA A 103 -14.22 -11.24 3.21
N TRP A 104 -15.35 -11.71 3.75
CA TRP A 104 -16.67 -11.41 3.21
C TRP A 104 -17.06 -9.94 3.36
N GLU A 105 -16.78 -9.32 4.51
CA GLU A 105 -17.05 -7.91 4.76
C GLU A 105 -16.31 -7.01 3.78
N THR A 106 -15.09 -7.37 3.41
CA THR A 106 -14.27 -6.56 2.51
C THR A 106 -14.58 -6.76 1.04
N LEU A 107 -14.95 -7.98 0.64
CA LEU A 107 -15.44 -8.21 -0.72
C LEU A 107 -16.75 -7.45 -1.01
N ARG A 108 -17.49 -7.07 0.03
CA ARG A 108 -18.71 -6.26 -0.06
C ARG A 108 -18.48 -4.77 0.13
N TYR A 109 -17.27 -4.40 0.57
CA TYR A 109 -16.95 -2.99 0.76
C TYR A 109 -16.47 -2.38 -0.57
N GLU A 110 -17.39 -1.72 -1.24
CA GLU A 110 -17.05 -0.67 -2.19
C GLU A 110 -17.11 0.66 -1.41
N PRO A 111 -16.03 1.45 -1.34
CA PRO A 111 -16.16 2.86 -0.94
C PRO A 111 -17.27 3.44 -1.82
N ARG A 112 -18.24 4.14 -1.22
CA ARG A 112 -19.21 4.86 -2.04
C ARG A 112 -18.41 5.77 -2.96
N SER A 113 -18.65 5.65 -4.25
CA SER A 113 -17.98 6.45 -5.29
C SER A 113 -18.02 7.93 -4.96
N ASP A 114 -19.12 8.36 -4.33
CA ASP A 114 -19.38 9.75 -3.92
C ASP A 114 -18.40 10.26 -2.86
N ASP A 115 -17.89 9.40 -1.97
CA ASP A 115 -16.95 9.80 -0.90
C ASP A 115 -15.53 10.09 -1.43
N LEU A 116 -15.21 9.64 -2.62
CA LEU A 116 -13.91 9.81 -3.28
C LEU A 116 -13.99 10.67 -4.55
N GLU A 117 -15.16 11.22 -4.86
CA GLU A 117 -15.38 12.05 -6.05
C GLU A 117 -14.49 13.30 -6.00
N GLY A 118 -13.81 13.59 -7.11
CA GLY A 118 -12.88 14.71 -7.21
C GLY A 118 -11.49 14.48 -6.57
N LEU A 119 -11.24 13.33 -5.91
CA LEU A 119 -9.92 12.99 -5.40
C LEU A 119 -9.07 12.29 -6.48
N PRO A 120 -7.73 12.36 -6.39
CA PRO A 120 -6.84 11.64 -7.31
C PRO A 120 -7.11 10.14 -7.35
N ASP A 121 -7.08 9.53 -8.55
CA ASP A 121 -7.15 8.07 -8.71
C ASP A 121 -5.84 7.38 -8.29
N ALA A 122 -4.74 8.12 -8.36
CA ALA A 122 -3.43 7.65 -7.94
C ALA A 122 -3.34 7.53 -6.41
N GLU A 123 -2.83 6.39 -5.94
CA GLU A 123 -2.89 6.04 -4.52
C GLU A 123 -1.59 5.44 -4.00
N LEU A 124 -1.19 5.85 -2.80
CA LEU A 124 -0.25 5.13 -1.95
C LEU A 124 -1.01 3.96 -1.31
N LEU A 125 -0.77 2.75 -1.82
CA LEU A 125 -1.50 1.54 -1.43
C LEU A 125 -1.02 0.95 -0.10
N ALA A 126 0.29 0.99 0.15
CA ALA A 126 0.89 0.48 1.38
C ALA A 126 2.29 1.05 1.58
N LEU A 127 2.65 1.26 2.83
CA LEU A 127 4.00 1.62 3.27
C LEU A 127 4.32 0.87 4.55
N ALA A 128 5.47 0.21 4.58
CA ALA A 128 5.96 -0.42 5.80
C ALA A 128 7.47 -0.29 5.94
N VAL A 129 7.92 -0.16 7.19
CA VAL A 129 9.35 -0.09 7.56
C VAL A 129 9.60 -1.10 8.67
N ASP A 130 10.66 -1.89 8.52
CA ASP A 130 11.15 -2.83 9.53
C ASP A 130 11.34 -2.12 10.87
N PRO A 131 10.87 -2.67 11.99
CA PRO A 131 11.00 -2.05 13.32
C PRO A 131 12.43 -1.63 13.67
N ALA A 132 13.42 -2.43 13.32
CA ALA A 132 14.83 -2.13 13.59
C ALA A 132 15.37 -0.94 12.78
N ALA A 133 14.69 -0.58 11.68
CA ALA A 133 15.07 0.53 10.81
C ALA A 133 14.17 1.77 10.95
N ARG A 134 13.23 1.75 11.90
CA ARG A 134 12.36 2.91 12.17
C ARG A 134 13.13 4.07 12.78
N ARG A 135 12.54 5.26 12.72
CA ARG A 135 13.10 6.54 13.24
C ARG A 135 14.42 6.95 12.58
N GLN A 136 14.80 6.33 11.47
CA GLN A 136 15.96 6.67 10.64
C GLN A 136 15.56 7.43 9.36
N GLY A 137 14.34 7.97 9.30
CA GLY A 137 13.84 8.73 8.16
C GLY A 137 13.40 7.87 6.96
N LEU A 138 13.49 6.53 7.02
CA LEU A 138 13.18 5.66 5.87
C LEU A 138 11.75 5.79 5.37
N GLY A 139 10.77 5.88 6.27
CA GLY A 139 9.37 6.09 5.88
C GLY A 139 9.18 7.37 5.07
N MET A 140 9.82 8.46 5.50
CA MET A 140 9.77 9.74 4.79
C MET A 140 10.44 9.64 3.41
N ARG A 141 11.59 8.97 3.31
CA ARG A 141 12.27 8.75 2.01
C ARG A 141 11.40 7.93 1.05
N LEU A 142 10.71 6.91 1.54
CA LEU A 142 9.78 6.11 0.74
C LEU A 142 8.58 6.94 0.25
N ILE A 143 8.01 7.81 1.11
CA ILE A 143 6.94 8.72 0.69
C ILE A 143 7.45 9.69 -0.38
N HIS A 144 8.60 10.30 -0.18
CA HIS A 144 9.21 11.20 -1.18
C HIS A 144 9.51 10.47 -2.49
N GLY A 145 10.02 9.24 -2.44
CA GLY A 145 10.24 8.44 -3.65
C GLY A 145 8.96 8.20 -4.45
N LEU A 146 7.83 7.97 -3.77
CA LEU A 146 6.53 7.85 -4.44
C LEU A 146 6.03 9.20 -4.98
N GLN A 147 6.27 10.30 -4.28
CA GLN A 147 5.96 11.64 -4.79
C GLN A 147 6.78 11.99 -6.04
N GLU A 148 8.05 11.60 -6.09
CA GLU A 148 8.90 11.74 -7.28
C GLU A 148 8.39 10.90 -8.44
N TYR A 149 7.95 9.67 -8.19
CA TYR A 149 7.28 8.84 -9.18
C TYR A 149 6.04 9.54 -9.75
N ALA A 150 5.19 10.11 -8.88
CA ALA A 150 3.98 10.82 -9.29
C ALA A 150 4.32 12.07 -10.14
N ARG A 151 5.32 12.85 -9.73
CA ARG A 151 5.79 14.01 -10.51
C ARG A 151 6.31 13.62 -11.89
N ALA A 152 7.14 12.58 -11.97
CA ALA A 152 7.70 12.08 -13.22
C ALA A 152 6.61 11.64 -14.21
N ARG A 153 5.49 11.14 -13.68
CA ARG A 153 4.33 10.71 -14.47
C ARG A 153 3.28 11.81 -14.66
N ARG A 154 3.53 13.00 -14.11
CA ARG A 154 2.61 14.15 -14.17
C ARG A 154 1.21 13.84 -13.64
N LEU A 155 1.15 13.03 -12.57
CA LEU A 155 -0.11 12.75 -11.92
C LEU A 155 -0.63 13.98 -11.18
N PRO A 156 -1.95 14.22 -11.13
CA PRO A 156 -2.55 15.41 -10.50
C PRO A 156 -2.36 15.42 -8.97
N GLY A 157 -2.05 14.28 -8.38
CA GLY A 157 -1.83 14.12 -6.95
C GLY A 157 -1.77 12.66 -6.56
N LEU A 158 -1.58 12.41 -5.28
CA LEU A 158 -1.61 11.09 -4.65
C LEU A 158 -2.59 11.12 -3.48
N ARG A 159 -3.45 10.14 -3.38
CA ARG A 159 -4.21 9.92 -2.15
C ARG A 159 -3.59 8.79 -1.32
N VAL A 160 -3.88 8.78 -0.04
CA VAL A 160 -3.63 7.66 0.88
C VAL A 160 -4.81 7.52 1.83
N THR A 161 -5.24 6.29 2.04
CA THR A 161 -6.27 5.97 3.03
C THR A 161 -5.61 5.34 4.25
N VAL A 162 -5.82 5.93 5.42
CA VAL A 162 -5.20 5.52 6.68
C VAL A 162 -6.24 5.42 7.78
N ALA A 163 -6.10 4.44 8.68
CA ALA A 163 -6.97 4.34 9.85
C ALA A 163 -6.89 5.61 10.71
N ALA A 164 -8.01 6.18 11.11
CA ALA A 164 -8.08 7.45 11.82
C ALA A 164 -7.39 7.42 13.21
N ASP A 165 -7.21 6.24 13.77
CA ASP A 165 -6.48 6.01 15.03
C ASP A 165 -4.95 5.87 14.82
N ASN A 166 -4.47 5.84 13.58
CA ASN A 166 -3.04 5.75 13.27
C ASN A 166 -2.37 7.14 13.22
N ALA A 167 -2.35 7.83 14.36
CA ALA A 167 -1.78 9.18 14.47
C ALA A 167 -0.34 9.29 13.96
N ALA A 168 0.46 8.23 14.11
CA ALA A 168 1.85 8.23 13.66
C ALA A 168 1.97 8.26 12.13
N ALA A 169 1.13 7.52 11.42
CA ALA A 169 1.10 7.53 9.96
C ALA A 169 0.52 8.85 9.44
N ILE A 170 -0.57 9.33 10.02
CA ILE A 170 -1.18 10.63 9.66
C ILE A 170 -0.12 11.73 9.78
N ALA A 171 0.55 11.86 10.94
CA ALA A 171 1.60 12.86 11.13
C ALA A 171 2.78 12.69 10.15
N ALA A 172 3.10 11.49 9.70
CA ALA A 172 4.13 11.27 8.69
C ALA A 172 3.69 11.78 7.31
N TYR A 173 2.46 11.50 6.91
CA TYR A 173 1.90 11.98 5.66
C TYR A 173 1.74 13.50 5.65
N GLU A 174 1.27 14.10 6.76
CA GLU A 174 1.17 15.56 6.88
C GLU A 174 2.53 16.25 6.76
N ARG A 175 3.57 15.71 7.41
CA ARG A 175 4.94 16.22 7.23
C ARG A 175 5.46 16.09 5.80
N ALA A 176 4.98 15.11 5.05
CA ALA A 176 5.29 14.96 3.63
C ALA A 176 4.42 15.83 2.72
N GLY A 177 3.57 16.68 3.28
CA GLY A 177 2.74 17.64 2.55
C GLY A 177 1.36 17.14 2.16
N PHE A 178 0.95 15.96 2.60
CA PHE A 178 -0.44 15.51 2.44
C PHE A 178 -1.38 16.33 3.33
N ARG A 179 -2.62 16.49 2.90
CA ARG A 179 -3.69 17.19 3.62
C ARG A 179 -4.91 16.28 3.73
N SER A 180 -5.60 16.33 4.87
CA SER A 180 -6.88 15.63 5.02
C SER A 180 -7.90 16.16 4.00
N ALA A 181 -8.52 15.26 3.27
CA ALA A 181 -9.47 15.56 2.19
C ALA A 181 -10.85 14.95 2.45
N ALA A 182 -10.92 13.76 3.06
CA ALA A 182 -12.18 13.11 3.37
C ALA A 182 -12.03 12.20 4.60
N ARG A 183 -13.15 11.87 5.22
CA ARG A 183 -13.23 10.87 6.29
C ARG A 183 -14.24 9.82 5.92
N LEU A 184 -13.81 8.56 5.90
CA LEU A 184 -14.62 7.41 5.53
C LEU A 184 -14.93 6.57 6.76
N GLU A 185 -16.13 6.06 6.87
CA GLU A 185 -16.45 4.99 7.82
C GLU A 185 -16.24 3.64 7.12
N VAL A 186 -15.07 3.08 7.31
CA VAL A 186 -14.69 1.76 6.76
C VAL A 186 -14.90 0.71 7.85
N HIS A 187 -15.77 -0.29 7.61
CA HIS A 187 -16.00 -1.43 8.50
C HIS A 187 -16.38 -1.13 9.97
N ARG A 188 -17.62 -1.36 10.34
CA ARG A 188 -18.13 -1.43 11.73
C ARG A 188 -17.66 -0.28 12.65
N GLY A 189 -17.76 0.97 12.18
CA GLY A 189 -17.44 2.14 13.01
C GLY A 189 -15.94 2.44 13.15
N ARG A 190 -15.07 1.83 12.36
CA ARG A 190 -13.68 2.27 12.24
C ARG A 190 -13.58 3.34 11.17
N ALA A 191 -13.32 4.55 11.60
CA ALA A 191 -13.09 5.66 10.70
C ALA A 191 -11.71 5.53 10.04
N SER A 192 -11.64 5.92 8.77
CA SER A 192 -10.39 6.12 8.03
C SER A 192 -10.33 7.55 7.53
N GLU A 193 -9.14 8.12 7.48
CA GLU A 193 -8.89 9.40 6.85
C GLU A 193 -8.29 9.19 5.46
N VAL A 194 -8.76 9.96 4.50
CA VAL A 194 -8.16 10.09 3.19
C VAL A 194 -7.36 11.38 3.16
N LEU A 195 -6.05 11.26 2.97
CA LEU A 195 -5.19 12.42 2.80
C LEU A 195 -4.74 12.48 1.34
N VAL A 196 -4.59 13.71 0.82
CA VAL A 196 -4.20 14.00 -0.55
C VAL A 196 -2.95 14.89 -0.56
N TRP A 197 -2.04 14.56 -1.45
CA TRP A 197 -0.90 15.38 -1.84
C TRP A 197 -1.07 15.74 -3.33
N SER A 198 -0.84 17.02 -3.68
CA SER A 198 -0.95 17.59 -5.03
C SER A 198 0.20 18.55 -5.31
#